data_052afa7d268b36ac0e20f7713dc4abe2
#
_entry.id   052afa7d268b36ac0e20f7713dc4abe2
#
_cell.length_a   1.000
_cell.length_b   1.000
_cell.length_c   1.000
_cell.angle_alpha   90.00
_cell.angle_beta   90.00
_cell.angle_gamma   90.00
#
_symmetry.space_group_name_H-M   'P 1'
#
loop_
_entity.id
_entity.type
_entity.pdbx_description
1 polymer ?
#
loop_
_entity_poly.entity_id
_entity_poly.type
_entity_poly.pdbx_seq_one_letter_code
_entity_poly.pdbx_strand_id
1 'polypeptide(L)'
;MISIIIPIYNSANSLPNCLKSIENQTFKDIEVIMVNDGSSDTTEDICKSFVDKDSRFRYFFIENSGVSKARNFGIEKSNGEWVTFVDSDDWIESDMIAFMVSKANANIDIVGVKPIFDKCGKTVLASLNRDFIHKKDLASFPLTILVPEASVYYDNVVVSLEVMASVCGKMIRKKILKDNNIRFKESLPLGEDGLFWLQCYLKCEDFVFYDKNAYHYVMSESSSNYKYRSNILEINQKYYSSYMDELDKIPFSFRNEYQTLLVYRSYCNLRNLYLFHKDNSCSFQNRLKVLEKMLANNRVCDIPYLAASKKVEIALIKKKCYILLLLFGKMISIIKEFLK
;
A
#
# COMPACT_ATOMS: atom_id res chain seq x y z
N MET A 1 6.50 -7.05 -23.42
CA MET A 1 6.42 -5.60 -23.09
C MET A 1 5.83 -5.39 -21.70
N ILE A 2 6.39 -4.45 -20.94
CA ILE A 2 5.92 -4.05 -19.59
C ILE A 2 5.36 -2.64 -19.65
N SER A 3 4.17 -2.40 -19.08
CA SER A 3 3.60 -1.07 -18.91
C SER A 3 3.91 -0.53 -17.51
N ILE A 4 4.63 0.58 -17.45
CA ILE A 4 4.94 1.31 -16.21
C ILE A 4 3.95 2.47 -16.09
N ILE A 5 3.09 2.45 -15.09
CA ILE A 5 2.06 3.45 -14.86
C ILE A 5 2.50 4.41 -13.77
N ILE A 6 2.48 5.70 -14.06
CA ILE A 6 2.89 6.77 -13.13
C ILE A 6 1.70 7.71 -12.92
N PRO A 7 0.99 7.64 -11.79
CA PRO A 7 0.04 8.67 -11.40
C PRO A 7 0.79 9.91 -10.95
N ILE A 8 0.41 11.08 -11.44
CA ILE A 8 1.17 12.32 -11.24
C ILE A 8 0.21 13.43 -10.81
N TYR A 9 0.52 14.11 -9.70
CA TYR A 9 -0.19 15.31 -9.25
C TYR A 9 0.76 16.25 -8.52
N ASN A 10 0.95 17.46 -9.06
CA ASN A 10 1.83 18.50 -8.49
C ASN A 10 3.21 17.96 -8.07
N SER A 11 3.89 17.29 -8.99
CA SER A 11 5.14 16.55 -8.72
C SER A 11 6.38 17.17 -9.39
N ALA A 12 6.35 18.45 -9.78
CA ALA A 12 7.43 19.09 -10.54
C ALA A 12 8.82 18.90 -9.92
N ASN A 13 8.92 18.83 -8.59
CA ASN A 13 10.21 18.69 -7.90
C ASN A 13 10.78 17.26 -7.91
N SER A 14 9.94 16.23 -7.83
CA SER A 14 10.35 14.81 -7.71
C SER A 14 10.35 14.08 -9.05
N LEU A 15 9.40 14.42 -9.92
CA LEU A 15 9.14 13.76 -11.19
C LEU A 15 10.36 13.59 -12.10
N PRO A 16 11.28 14.57 -12.23
CA PRO A 16 12.48 14.38 -13.07
C PRO A 16 13.34 13.20 -12.63
N ASN A 17 13.52 12.98 -11.33
CA ASN A 17 14.28 11.84 -10.81
C ASN A 17 13.55 10.51 -11.08
N CYS A 18 12.23 10.47 -10.85
CA CYS A 18 11.39 9.33 -11.16
C CYS A 18 11.54 8.92 -12.64
N LEU A 19 11.25 9.84 -13.57
CA LEU A 19 11.28 9.56 -15.01
C LEU A 19 12.68 9.17 -15.49
N LYS A 20 13.73 9.80 -14.94
CA LYS A 20 15.11 9.47 -15.27
C LYS A 20 15.50 8.07 -14.85
N SER A 21 15.03 7.60 -13.70
CA SER A 21 15.26 6.22 -13.24
C SER A 21 14.60 5.18 -14.16
N ILE A 22 13.47 5.53 -14.76
CA ILE A 22 12.73 4.67 -15.69
C ILE A 22 13.37 4.72 -17.10
N GLU A 23 13.77 5.90 -17.57
CA GLU A 23 14.50 6.06 -18.84
C GLU A 23 15.77 5.18 -18.86
N ASN A 24 16.46 5.10 -17.72
CA ASN A 24 17.70 4.35 -17.55
C ASN A 24 17.52 2.84 -17.34
N GLN A 25 16.29 2.31 -17.35
CA GLN A 25 16.08 0.88 -17.18
C GLN A 25 16.86 0.09 -18.25
N THR A 26 17.52 -1.00 -17.83
CA THR A 26 18.28 -1.89 -18.72
C THR A 26 17.38 -2.71 -19.63
N PHE A 27 16.20 -3.09 -19.18
CA PHE A 27 15.16 -3.72 -19.99
C PHE A 27 14.42 -2.67 -20.83
N LYS A 28 14.49 -2.79 -22.17
CA LYS A 28 14.04 -1.74 -23.10
C LYS A 28 12.63 -1.93 -23.64
N ASP A 29 12.06 -3.15 -23.57
CA ASP A 29 10.69 -3.43 -24.05
C ASP A 29 9.65 -2.98 -23.01
N ILE A 30 9.61 -1.66 -22.78
CA ILE A 30 8.69 -0.98 -21.84
C ILE A 30 7.91 0.11 -22.54
N GLU A 31 6.72 0.40 -22.06
CA GLU A 31 6.01 1.68 -22.25
C GLU A 31 5.80 2.35 -20.91
N VAL A 32 5.85 3.67 -20.88
CA VAL A 32 5.68 4.51 -19.68
C VAL A 32 4.44 5.36 -19.86
N ILE A 33 3.45 5.16 -18.99
CA ILE A 33 2.14 5.82 -19.05
C ILE A 33 2.07 6.84 -17.91
N MET A 34 2.34 8.08 -18.25
CA MET A 34 2.28 9.23 -17.35
C MET A 34 0.86 9.77 -17.32
N VAL A 35 0.17 9.66 -16.19
CA VAL A 35 -1.20 10.15 -16.02
C VAL A 35 -1.19 11.35 -15.07
N ASN A 36 -1.28 12.55 -15.63
CA ASN A 36 -1.37 13.80 -14.89
C ASN A 36 -2.81 14.02 -14.42
N ASP A 37 -3.02 13.94 -13.11
CA ASP A 37 -4.31 14.09 -12.42
C ASP A 37 -4.59 15.58 -12.10
N GLY A 38 -4.56 16.44 -13.12
CA GLY A 38 -4.92 17.86 -13.01
C GLY A 38 -3.90 18.70 -12.23
N SER A 39 -2.60 18.51 -12.45
CA SER A 39 -1.55 19.35 -11.84
C SER A 39 -1.67 20.82 -12.26
N SER A 40 -1.32 21.71 -11.34
CA SER A 40 -1.31 23.16 -11.52
C SER A 40 0.09 23.78 -11.54
N ASP A 41 1.12 22.97 -11.31
CA ASP A 41 2.54 23.35 -11.37
C ASP A 41 3.15 23.01 -12.75
N THR A 42 4.48 23.07 -12.88
CA THR A 42 5.19 22.78 -14.14
C THR A 42 5.32 21.28 -14.47
N THR A 43 4.57 20.41 -13.80
CA THR A 43 4.57 18.95 -14.02
C THR A 43 4.31 18.56 -15.47
N GLU A 44 3.37 19.25 -16.15
CA GLU A 44 3.02 18.99 -17.55
C GLU A 44 4.19 19.20 -18.49
N ASP A 45 4.93 20.31 -18.34
CA ASP A 45 6.09 20.63 -19.18
C ASP A 45 7.19 19.57 -19.04
N ILE A 46 7.41 19.09 -17.81
CA ILE A 46 8.36 18.01 -17.54
C ILE A 46 7.93 16.73 -18.29
N CYS A 47 6.67 16.31 -18.17
CA CYS A 47 6.18 15.13 -18.87
C CYS A 47 6.36 15.24 -20.39
N LYS A 48 5.98 16.37 -20.99
CA LYS A 48 6.12 16.63 -22.43
C LYS A 48 7.57 16.55 -22.87
N SER A 49 8.51 17.06 -22.07
CA SER A 49 9.94 17.01 -22.38
C SER A 49 10.49 15.57 -22.48
N PHE A 50 9.92 14.60 -21.76
CA PHE A 50 10.28 13.18 -21.86
C PHE A 50 9.62 12.51 -23.07
N VAL A 51 8.37 12.85 -23.39
CA VAL A 51 7.68 12.36 -24.60
C VAL A 51 8.45 12.76 -25.87
N ASP A 52 8.93 14.00 -25.91
CA ASP A 52 9.68 14.52 -27.08
C ASP A 52 11.04 13.80 -27.30
N LYS A 53 11.63 13.27 -26.24
CA LYS A 53 12.96 12.63 -26.25
C LYS A 53 12.92 11.12 -26.42
N ASP A 54 11.87 10.46 -25.92
CA ASP A 54 11.83 9.00 -25.85
C ASP A 54 10.40 8.50 -26.14
N SER A 55 10.23 7.82 -27.27
CA SER A 55 8.95 7.31 -27.77
C SER A 55 8.28 6.26 -26.86
N ARG A 56 9.00 5.74 -25.86
CA ARG A 56 8.43 4.84 -24.86
C ARG A 56 7.50 5.58 -23.89
N PHE A 57 7.64 6.91 -23.75
CA PHE A 57 6.85 7.73 -22.82
C PHE A 57 5.58 8.24 -23.51
N ARG A 58 4.45 8.08 -22.83
CA ARG A 58 3.12 8.53 -23.26
C ARG A 58 2.50 9.37 -22.16
N TYR A 59 2.04 10.57 -22.49
CA TYR A 59 1.43 11.51 -21.57
C TYR A 59 -0.09 11.58 -21.75
N PHE A 60 -0.80 11.59 -20.63
CA PHE A 60 -2.25 11.77 -20.56
C PHE A 60 -2.58 12.75 -19.45
N PHE A 61 -3.51 13.64 -19.73
CA PHE A 61 -4.09 14.56 -18.76
C PHE A 61 -5.53 14.11 -18.44
N ILE A 62 -5.89 14.12 -17.15
CA ILE A 62 -7.25 13.95 -16.66
C ILE A 62 -7.58 15.06 -15.67
N GLU A 63 -8.86 15.39 -15.51
CA GLU A 63 -9.29 16.28 -14.43
C GLU A 63 -9.03 15.64 -13.07
N ASN A 64 -8.58 16.44 -12.09
CA ASN A 64 -8.22 15.96 -10.76
C ASN A 64 -9.34 15.09 -10.14
N SER A 65 -9.05 13.85 -9.95
CA SER A 65 -10.02 12.83 -9.52
C SER A 65 -9.43 11.81 -8.54
N GLY A 66 -8.15 11.99 -8.19
CA GLY A 66 -7.41 11.18 -7.21
C GLY A 66 -6.62 10.03 -7.82
N VAL A 67 -5.61 9.59 -7.07
CA VAL A 67 -4.60 8.61 -7.49
C VAL A 67 -5.19 7.28 -7.99
N SER A 68 -6.27 6.81 -7.38
CA SER A 68 -6.97 5.57 -7.80
C SER A 68 -7.49 5.68 -9.23
N LYS A 69 -8.09 6.82 -9.60
CA LYS A 69 -8.58 7.04 -10.96
C LYS A 69 -7.45 7.18 -11.96
N ALA A 70 -6.37 7.89 -11.59
CA ALA A 70 -5.18 8.00 -12.43
C ALA A 70 -4.56 6.62 -12.72
N ARG A 71 -4.42 5.76 -11.69
CA ARG A 71 -3.92 4.39 -11.85
C ARG A 71 -4.87 3.54 -12.73
N ASN A 72 -6.19 3.63 -12.51
CA ASN A 72 -7.18 2.92 -13.32
C ASN A 72 -7.12 3.34 -14.78
N PHE A 73 -7.02 4.63 -15.05
CA PHE A 73 -6.85 5.17 -16.40
C PHE A 73 -5.56 4.63 -17.04
N GLY A 74 -4.45 4.59 -16.29
CA GLY A 74 -3.19 4.01 -16.75
C GLY A 74 -3.32 2.53 -17.09
N ILE A 75 -4.02 1.72 -16.28
CA ILE A 75 -4.31 0.30 -16.57
C ILE A 75 -5.08 0.18 -17.88
N GLU A 76 -6.07 1.04 -18.13
CA GLU A 76 -6.87 1.04 -19.37
C GLU A 76 -6.01 1.34 -20.59
N LYS A 77 -5.12 2.34 -20.51
CA LYS A 77 -4.23 2.78 -21.59
C LYS A 77 -3.01 1.90 -21.80
N SER A 78 -2.73 0.96 -20.90
CA SER A 78 -1.60 0.04 -21.00
C SER A 78 -1.78 -0.97 -22.16
N ASN A 79 -0.69 -1.34 -22.83
CA ASN A 79 -0.65 -2.37 -23.89
C ASN A 79 0.21 -3.57 -23.49
N GLY A 80 1.02 -3.44 -22.44
CA GLY A 80 1.93 -4.48 -21.97
C GLY A 80 1.21 -5.72 -21.44
N GLU A 81 1.87 -6.85 -21.51
CA GLU A 81 1.43 -8.09 -20.88
C GLU A 81 1.45 -7.98 -19.35
N TRP A 82 2.40 -7.21 -18.85
CA TRP A 82 2.57 -6.93 -17.43
C TRP A 82 2.40 -5.45 -17.14
N VAL A 83 1.87 -5.16 -15.95
CA VAL A 83 1.69 -3.80 -15.44
C VAL A 83 2.47 -3.65 -14.14
N THR A 84 3.16 -2.53 -13.99
CA THR A 84 3.79 -2.10 -12.74
C THR A 84 3.46 -0.63 -12.48
N PHE A 85 3.54 -0.21 -11.22
CA PHE A 85 3.27 1.17 -10.81
C PHE A 85 4.52 1.77 -10.18
N VAL A 86 4.77 3.02 -10.51
CA VAL A 86 5.81 3.85 -9.85
C VAL A 86 5.17 5.17 -9.49
N ASP A 87 5.23 5.54 -8.21
CA ASP A 87 4.71 6.82 -7.76
C ASP A 87 5.67 7.96 -8.17
N SER A 88 5.12 9.14 -8.48
CA SER A 88 5.88 10.25 -9.08
C SER A 88 6.93 10.89 -8.16
N ASP A 89 6.92 10.54 -6.88
CA ASP A 89 7.89 10.96 -5.87
C ASP A 89 8.95 9.88 -5.56
N ASP A 90 8.82 8.69 -6.17
CA ASP A 90 9.71 7.55 -5.99
C ASP A 90 10.66 7.35 -7.19
N TRP A 91 11.62 6.43 -7.04
CA TRP A 91 12.52 6.05 -8.13
C TRP A 91 12.92 4.57 -8.02
N ILE A 92 13.45 4.00 -9.11
CA ILE A 92 13.75 2.57 -9.21
C ILE A 92 15.18 2.32 -9.67
N GLU A 93 15.79 1.23 -9.18
CA GLU A 93 17.10 0.78 -9.64
C GLU A 93 17.07 0.40 -11.12
N SER A 94 18.15 0.68 -11.83
CA SER A 94 18.24 0.52 -13.29
C SER A 94 18.00 -0.90 -13.80
N ASP A 95 18.15 -1.92 -12.95
CA ASP A 95 17.95 -3.33 -13.27
C ASP A 95 16.63 -3.91 -12.75
N MET A 96 15.77 -3.10 -12.08
CA MET A 96 14.55 -3.61 -11.44
C MET A 96 13.62 -4.33 -12.40
N ILE A 97 13.32 -3.71 -13.55
CA ILE A 97 12.41 -4.32 -14.54
C ILE A 97 13.05 -5.56 -15.16
N ALA A 98 14.33 -5.51 -15.51
CA ALA A 98 15.06 -6.67 -16.06
C ALA A 98 15.05 -7.84 -15.08
N PHE A 99 15.29 -7.57 -13.79
CA PHE A 99 15.25 -8.58 -12.74
C PHE A 99 13.86 -9.21 -12.64
N MET A 100 12.80 -8.42 -12.50
CA MET A 100 11.43 -8.95 -12.37
C MET A 100 11.02 -9.77 -13.60
N VAL A 101 11.36 -9.32 -14.81
CA VAL A 101 11.09 -10.06 -16.06
C VAL A 101 11.83 -11.39 -16.09
N SER A 102 13.09 -11.44 -15.61
CA SER A 102 13.86 -12.70 -15.56
C SER A 102 13.26 -13.75 -14.61
N LYS A 103 12.38 -13.33 -13.70
CA LYS A 103 11.70 -14.18 -12.71
C LYS A 103 10.27 -14.56 -13.12
N ALA A 104 9.73 -13.89 -14.13
CA ALA A 104 8.43 -14.19 -14.70
C ALA A 104 8.44 -15.51 -15.48
N ASN A 105 7.44 -16.34 -15.27
CA ASN A 105 7.20 -17.57 -16.03
C ASN A 105 5.69 -17.82 -16.16
N ALA A 106 5.29 -18.87 -16.88
CA ALA A 106 3.89 -19.14 -17.22
C ALA A 106 2.96 -19.26 -15.98
N ASN A 107 3.49 -19.75 -14.87
CA ASN A 107 2.70 -20.04 -13.64
C ASN A 107 2.71 -18.90 -12.63
N ILE A 108 3.51 -17.85 -12.87
CA ILE A 108 3.61 -16.71 -11.96
C ILE A 108 2.85 -15.52 -12.54
N ASP A 109 1.92 -14.99 -11.80
CA ASP A 109 1.10 -13.85 -12.18
C ASP A 109 1.55 -12.54 -11.54
N ILE A 110 2.30 -12.61 -10.42
CA ILE A 110 2.83 -11.44 -9.73
C ILE A 110 4.27 -11.70 -9.34
N VAL A 111 5.16 -10.76 -9.71
CA VAL A 111 6.55 -10.75 -9.25
C VAL A 111 6.79 -9.47 -8.45
N GLY A 112 7.37 -9.60 -7.27
CA GLY A 112 7.68 -8.47 -6.40
C GLY A 112 9.13 -8.43 -5.95
N VAL A 113 9.59 -7.22 -5.66
CA VAL A 113 10.89 -6.89 -5.05
C VAL A 113 10.66 -6.05 -3.79
N LYS A 114 11.68 -5.93 -2.96
CA LYS A 114 11.57 -5.15 -1.72
C LYS A 114 11.69 -3.64 -2.00
N PRO A 115 10.88 -2.83 -1.30
CA PRO A 115 11.12 -1.40 -1.23
C PRO A 115 12.32 -1.07 -0.31
N ILE A 116 12.97 0.02 -0.64
CA ILE A 116 13.97 0.74 0.14
C ILE A 116 13.27 2.00 0.64
N PHE A 117 13.24 2.24 1.95
CA PHE A 117 12.61 3.43 2.50
C PHE A 117 13.66 4.53 2.70
N ASP A 118 13.60 5.56 1.88
CA ASP A 118 14.48 6.73 1.96
C ASP A 118 13.83 7.83 2.79
N LYS A 119 14.31 8.02 4.03
CA LYS A 119 13.79 9.01 4.97
C LYS A 119 14.88 9.98 5.41
N CYS A 120 14.78 11.26 5.01
CA CYS A 120 15.68 12.33 5.46
C CYS A 120 17.17 11.94 5.39
N GLY A 121 17.60 11.31 4.29
CA GLY A 121 18.97 10.86 4.09
C GLY A 121 19.36 9.57 4.83
N LYS A 122 18.41 8.89 5.47
CA LYS A 122 18.59 7.55 6.03
C LYS A 122 17.81 6.54 5.23
N THR A 123 18.46 5.46 4.87
CA THR A 123 17.87 4.33 4.15
C THR A 123 17.49 3.21 5.12
N VAL A 124 16.24 2.76 5.08
CA VAL A 124 15.76 1.61 5.84
C VAL A 124 15.33 0.53 4.85
N LEU A 125 15.85 -0.67 5.01
CA LEU A 125 15.52 -1.79 4.14
C LEU A 125 14.34 -2.59 4.71
N ALA A 126 13.37 -2.91 3.86
CA ALA A 126 12.39 -3.95 4.18
C ALA A 126 13.11 -5.30 4.32
N SER A 127 12.65 -6.15 5.25
CA SER A 127 13.27 -7.46 5.45
C SER A 127 12.37 -8.59 4.94
N LEU A 128 12.95 -9.48 4.17
CA LEU A 128 12.48 -10.85 4.02
C LEU A 128 13.51 -11.76 4.72
N ASN A 129 13.02 -12.82 5.35
CA ASN A 129 13.94 -13.79 6.00
C ASN A 129 14.31 -14.96 5.06
N ARG A 130 14.01 -14.83 3.78
CA ARG A 130 14.32 -15.80 2.72
C ARG A 130 14.63 -15.04 1.43
N ASP A 131 15.37 -15.67 0.53
CA ASP A 131 15.73 -15.10 -0.79
C ASP A 131 14.49 -14.84 -1.65
N PHE A 132 13.44 -15.65 -1.47
CA PHE A 132 12.15 -15.48 -2.13
C PHE A 132 11.02 -16.17 -1.35
N ILE A 133 9.78 -15.74 -1.61
CA ILE A 133 8.54 -16.25 -0.99
C ILE A 133 7.48 -16.43 -2.07
N HIS A 134 6.93 -17.63 -2.18
CA HIS A 134 5.79 -17.95 -3.04
C HIS A 134 4.46 -17.91 -2.29
N LYS A 135 3.34 -17.85 -3.03
CA LYS A 135 1.98 -17.91 -2.48
C LYS A 135 1.77 -19.11 -1.57
N LYS A 136 2.27 -20.29 -1.96
CA LYS A 136 2.19 -21.52 -1.17
C LYS A 136 2.90 -21.45 0.19
N ASP A 137 3.89 -20.57 0.33
CA ASP A 137 4.64 -20.36 1.57
C ASP A 137 3.85 -19.51 2.58
N LEU A 138 2.72 -18.92 2.16
CA LEU A 138 1.90 -18.01 2.93
C LEU A 138 0.44 -18.50 3.01
N ALA A 139 0.20 -19.59 3.76
CA ALA A 139 -1.17 -20.14 3.92
C ALA A 139 -2.18 -19.11 4.41
N SER A 140 -1.72 -18.13 5.21
CA SER A 140 -2.53 -17.02 5.75
C SER A 140 -2.33 -15.70 5.03
N PHE A 141 -1.84 -15.70 3.78
CA PHE A 141 -1.47 -14.47 3.07
C PHE A 141 -2.58 -13.38 3.05
N PRO A 142 -3.89 -13.69 3.01
CA PRO A 142 -4.90 -12.64 3.05
C PRO A 142 -4.86 -11.80 4.31
N LEU A 143 -4.33 -12.35 5.41
CA LEU A 143 -4.22 -11.67 6.69
C LEU A 143 -3.01 -10.71 6.72
N THR A 144 -1.96 -11.01 5.97
CA THR A 144 -0.72 -10.22 5.97
C THR A 144 -0.93 -8.79 5.47
N ILE A 145 -1.91 -8.59 4.58
CA ILE A 145 -2.26 -7.26 4.03
C ILE A 145 -2.87 -6.33 5.09
N LEU A 146 -3.48 -6.89 6.14
CA LEU A 146 -4.18 -6.12 7.16
C LEU A 146 -3.32 -5.80 8.38
N VAL A 147 -2.17 -6.44 8.56
CA VAL A 147 -1.34 -6.24 9.76
C VAL A 147 -0.49 -4.98 9.61
N PRO A 148 -0.74 -3.92 10.39
CA PRO A 148 0.06 -2.70 10.33
C PRO A 148 1.43 -2.89 10.96
N GLU A 149 2.46 -2.35 10.31
CA GLU A 149 3.83 -2.22 10.86
C GLU A 149 4.41 -3.52 11.44
N ALA A 150 4.05 -4.69 10.91
CA ALA A 150 4.51 -5.94 11.46
C ALA A 150 5.10 -6.86 10.41
N SER A 151 6.20 -7.44 10.77
CA SER A 151 6.60 -8.74 10.27
C SER A 151 5.57 -9.76 10.77
N VAL A 152 4.83 -10.40 9.89
CA VAL A 152 3.96 -11.52 10.26
C VAL A 152 4.84 -12.75 10.30
N TYR A 153 4.99 -13.31 11.49
CA TYR A 153 5.62 -14.61 11.65
C TYR A 153 4.56 -15.68 11.40
N TYR A 154 4.53 -16.23 10.20
CA TYR A 154 3.70 -17.37 9.87
C TYR A 154 4.61 -18.43 9.24
N ASP A 155 4.61 -19.65 9.79
CA ASP A 155 5.45 -20.75 9.32
C ASP A 155 6.94 -20.37 9.12
N ASN A 156 7.49 -19.51 10.02
CA ASN A 156 8.85 -18.96 9.93
C ASN A 156 9.11 -18.04 8.72
N VAL A 157 8.07 -17.56 8.07
CA VAL A 157 8.18 -16.54 7.00
C VAL A 157 7.88 -15.16 7.56
N VAL A 158 8.81 -14.22 7.37
CA VAL A 158 8.62 -12.80 7.72
C VAL A 158 8.39 -12.02 6.45
N VAL A 159 7.19 -11.46 6.30
CA VAL A 159 6.86 -10.52 5.22
C VAL A 159 6.34 -9.23 5.84
N SER A 160 6.91 -8.10 5.46
CA SER A 160 6.38 -6.82 5.92
C SER A 160 5.14 -6.43 5.12
N LEU A 161 4.22 -5.72 5.80
CA LEU A 161 3.03 -5.16 5.15
C LEU A 161 3.39 -4.24 3.99
N GLU A 162 4.48 -3.47 4.14
CA GLU A 162 4.97 -2.56 3.12
C GLU A 162 5.27 -3.29 1.80
N VAL A 163 5.76 -4.54 1.87
CA VAL A 163 5.97 -5.36 0.67
C VAL A 163 4.65 -5.82 0.08
N MET A 164 3.69 -6.29 0.90
CA MET A 164 2.46 -6.93 0.41
C MET A 164 1.39 -5.92 -0.02
N ALA A 165 1.12 -4.89 0.76
CA ALA A 165 0.01 -3.97 0.56
C ALA A 165 0.34 -2.73 -0.27
N SER A 166 1.62 -2.29 -0.29
CA SER A 166 2.06 -1.14 -1.09
C SER A 166 1.90 -1.40 -2.58
N VAL A 167 1.67 -0.35 -3.36
CA VAL A 167 1.65 -0.43 -4.82
C VAL A 167 3.05 -0.65 -5.41
N CYS A 168 4.08 -0.32 -4.64
CA CYS A 168 5.48 -0.25 -5.04
C CYS A 168 6.13 -1.63 -5.28
N GLY A 169 7.09 -1.67 -6.21
CA GLY A 169 8.01 -2.80 -6.39
C GLY A 169 7.35 -4.11 -6.83
N LYS A 170 6.22 -4.06 -7.52
CA LYS A 170 5.50 -5.24 -8.02
C LYS A 170 5.07 -5.08 -9.47
N MET A 171 5.12 -6.17 -10.23
CA MET A 171 4.45 -6.27 -11.52
C MET A 171 3.43 -7.40 -11.52
N ILE A 172 2.33 -7.22 -12.23
CA ILE A 172 1.21 -8.16 -12.35
C ILE A 172 0.87 -8.40 -13.81
N ARG A 173 0.47 -9.63 -14.15
CA ARG A 173 -0.09 -9.91 -15.48
C ARG A 173 -1.38 -9.11 -15.69
N LYS A 174 -1.41 -8.29 -16.73
CA LYS A 174 -2.58 -7.49 -17.09
C LYS A 174 -3.84 -8.34 -17.27
N LYS A 175 -3.69 -9.59 -17.74
CA LYS A 175 -4.79 -10.54 -17.88
C LYS A 175 -5.56 -10.73 -16.57
N ILE A 176 -4.89 -10.86 -15.43
CA ILE A 176 -5.55 -11.01 -14.12
C ILE A 176 -6.45 -9.82 -13.80
N LEU A 177 -5.98 -8.60 -14.06
CA LEU A 177 -6.76 -7.38 -13.86
C LEU A 177 -7.98 -7.33 -14.77
N LYS A 178 -7.79 -7.69 -16.04
CA LYS A 178 -8.85 -7.65 -17.06
C LYS A 178 -9.92 -8.71 -16.84
N ASP A 179 -9.52 -9.97 -16.67
CA ASP A 179 -10.45 -11.11 -16.61
C ASP A 179 -11.29 -11.09 -15.31
N ASN A 180 -10.77 -10.47 -14.25
CA ASN A 180 -11.45 -10.38 -12.96
C ASN A 180 -12.01 -8.96 -12.68
N ASN A 181 -11.92 -8.05 -13.64
CA ASN A 181 -12.35 -6.64 -13.50
C ASN A 181 -11.78 -5.95 -12.24
N ILE A 182 -10.49 -6.22 -11.93
CA ILE A 182 -9.84 -5.64 -10.75
C ILE A 182 -9.41 -4.21 -11.07
N ARG A 183 -9.81 -3.28 -10.20
CA ARG A 183 -9.49 -1.83 -10.28
C ARG A 183 -9.26 -1.26 -8.89
N PHE A 184 -8.50 -0.19 -8.81
CA PHE A 184 -8.43 0.62 -7.60
C PHE A 184 -9.82 1.20 -7.29
N LYS A 185 -10.25 1.10 -6.03
CA LYS A 185 -11.58 1.60 -5.61
C LYS A 185 -11.51 3.12 -5.39
N GLU A 186 -12.00 3.90 -6.37
CA GLU A 186 -11.89 5.36 -6.41
C GLU A 186 -12.57 6.05 -5.21
N SER A 187 -13.61 5.44 -4.65
CA SER A 187 -14.31 5.95 -3.47
C SER A 187 -13.57 5.71 -2.15
N LEU A 188 -12.43 5.01 -2.17
CA LEU A 188 -11.67 4.63 -0.99
C LEU A 188 -10.45 5.56 -0.79
N PRO A 189 -10.51 6.52 0.15
CA PRO A 189 -9.46 7.53 0.31
C PRO A 189 -8.26 7.04 1.15
N LEU A 190 -8.27 5.79 1.61
CA LEU A 190 -7.21 5.18 2.41
C LEU A 190 -7.28 3.65 2.28
N GLY A 191 -6.14 3.01 1.99
CA GLY A 191 -6.03 1.57 1.89
C GLY A 191 -6.50 0.98 0.55
N GLU A 192 -6.64 1.82 -0.48
CA GLU A 192 -6.98 1.44 -1.84
C GLU A 192 -5.95 0.47 -2.44
N ASP A 193 -4.67 0.69 -2.14
CA ASP A 193 -3.55 -0.15 -2.58
C ASP A 193 -3.64 -1.56 -2.02
N GLY A 194 -3.86 -1.65 -0.70
CA GLY A 194 -4.01 -2.94 -0.03
C GLY A 194 -5.22 -3.73 -0.53
N LEU A 195 -6.35 -3.06 -0.79
CA LEU A 195 -7.55 -3.70 -1.33
C LEU A 195 -7.30 -4.21 -2.76
N PHE A 196 -6.67 -3.39 -3.60
CA PHE A 196 -6.31 -3.78 -4.96
C PHE A 196 -5.42 -5.02 -4.96
N TRP A 197 -4.36 -5.03 -4.15
CA TRP A 197 -3.46 -6.18 -4.06
C TRP A 197 -4.12 -7.40 -3.43
N LEU A 198 -5.00 -7.24 -2.42
CA LEU A 198 -5.78 -8.35 -1.88
C LEU A 198 -6.57 -9.04 -2.99
N GLN A 199 -7.29 -8.27 -3.82
CA GLN A 199 -8.05 -8.81 -4.94
C GLN A 199 -7.13 -9.51 -5.96
N CYS A 200 -5.96 -8.94 -6.27
CA CYS A 200 -4.98 -9.56 -7.16
C CYS A 200 -4.47 -10.90 -6.61
N TYR A 201 -4.07 -10.94 -5.34
CA TYR A 201 -3.56 -12.16 -4.70
C TYR A 201 -4.61 -13.26 -4.58
N LEU A 202 -5.89 -12.89 -4.37
CA LEU A 202 -6.98 -13.87 -4.32
C LEU A 202 -7.24 -14.51 -5.69
N LYS A 203 -6.88 -13.84 -6.79
CA LYS A 203 -7.17 -14.26 -8.16
C LYS A 203 -5.97 -14.81 -8.92
N CYS A 204 -4.74 -14.49 -8.52
CA CYS A 204 -3.55 -15.00 -9.18
C CYS A 204 -3.37 -16.51 -8.90
N GLU A 205 -2.75 -17.22 -9.83
CA GLU A 205 -2.35 -18.61 -9.65
C GLU A 205 -1.20 -18.67 -8.63
N ASP A 206 -0.11 -17.98 -8.90
CA ASP A 206 1.01 -17.84 -7.97
C ASP A 206 1.60 -16.43 -8.00
N PHE A 207 2.25 -16.06 -6.92
CA PHE A 207 3.09 -14.87 -6.81
C PHE A 207 4.44 -15.21 -6.17
N VAL A 208 5.45 -14.42 -6.50
CA VAL A 208 6.75 -14.55 -5.89
C VAL A 208 7.32 -13.19 -5.49
N PHE A 209 7.84 -13.08 -4.27
CA PHE A 209 8.56 -11.91 -3.78
C PHE A 209 10.03 -12.29 -3.57
N TYR A 210 10.93 -11.45 -4.08
CA TYR A 210 12.37 -11.63 -3.97
C TYR A 210 12.98 -10.67 -2.96
N ASP A 211 14.02 -11.15 -2.26
CA ASP A 211 14.85 -10.33 -1.37
C ASP A 211 15.83 -9.45 -2.17
N LYS A 212 15.28 -8.69 -3.11
CA LYS A 212 15.99 -7.73 -3.95
C LYS A 212 15.52 -6.32 -3.62
N ASN A 213 16.42 -5.49 -3.15
CA ASN A 213 16.18 -4.06 -2.95
C ASN A 213 16.27 -3.35 -4.30
N ALA A 214 15.17 -2.81 -4.83
CA ALA A 214 15.17 -2.22 -6.16
C ALA A 214 14.15 -1.06 -6.36
N TYR A 215 13.27 -0.80 -5.41
CA TYR A 215 12.31 0.29 -5.46
C TYR A 215 12.57 1.25 -4.30
N HIS A 216 12.85 2.53 -4.56
CA HIS A 216 13.09 3.56 -3.57
C HIS A 216 11.81 4.32 -3.26
N TYR A 217 11.25 4.05 -2.08
CA TYR A 217 10.11 4.78 -1.53
C TYR A 217 10.59 6.00 -0.76
N VAL A 218 10.36 7.19 -1.33
CA VAL A 218 10.81 8.46 -0.76
C VAL A 218 9.80 8.95 0.27
N MET A 219 10.18 8.91 1.55
CA MET A 219 9.32 9.34 2.65
C MET A 219 9.39 10.86 2.84
N SER A 220 8.30 11.56 2.60
CA SER A 220 8.15 12.99 2.88
C SER A 220 7.19 13.24 4.05
N GLU A 221 7.38 14.34 4.78
CA GLU A 221 6.44 14.75 5.85
C GLU A 221 5.08 15.18 5.29
N SER A 222 5.01 15.52 4.02
CA SER A 222 3.78 15.88 3.31
C SER A 222 2.95 14.67 2.87
N SER A 223 3.45 13.44 3.05
CA SER A 223 2.75 12.22 2.65
C SER A 223 1.33 12.16 3.23
N SER A 224 0.38 11.75 2.40
CA SER A 224 -1.04 11.61 2.76
C SER A 224 -1.27 10.67 3.95
N ASN A 225 -0.33 9.74 4.19
CA ASN A 225 -0.37 8.77 5.29
C ASN A 225 -0.20 9.39 6.67
N TYR A 226 0.24 10.65 6.76
CA TYR A 226 0.45 11.36 8.04
C TYR A 226 -0.49 12.55 8.24
N LYS A 227 -1.41 12.82 7.29
CA LYS A 227 -2.32 13.98 7.39
C LYS A 227 -3.43 13.73 8.40
N TYR A 228 -3.75 14.76 9.19
CA TYR A 228 -4.93 14.77 10.06
C TYR A 228 -6.22 14.58 9.26
N ARG A 229 -7.11 13.74 9.77
CA ARG A 229 -8.38 13.39 9.13
C ARG A 229 -9.53 13.60 10.10
N SER A 230 -10.18 14.75 10.05
CA SER A 230 -11.35 15.06 10.91
C SER A 230 -12.54 14.12 10.65
N ASN A 231 -12.70 13.63 9.41
CA ASN A 231 -13.74 12.69 8.98
C ASN A 231 -13.32 11.21 9.04
N ILE A 232 -12.37 10.86 9.92
CA ILE A 232 -11.79 9.50 10.00
C ILE A 232 -12.82 8.39 10.22
N LEU A 233 -13.95 8.67 10.89
CA LEU A 233 -15.00 7.66 11.08
C LEU A 233 -15.66 7.26 9.77
N GLU A 234 -15.96 8.23 8.90
CA GLU A 234 -16.49 7.96 7.56
C GLU A 234 -15.47 7.20 6.71
N ILE A 235 -14.21 7.64 6.74
CA ILE A 235 -13.11 6.97 6.02
C ILE A 235 -12.98 5.52 6.49
N ASN A 236 -12.94 5.27 7.79
CA ASN A 236 -12.84 3.92 8.34
C ASN A 236 -14.08 3.07 8.03
N GLN A 237 -15.27 3.65 7.97
CA GLN A 237 -16.47 2.94 7.56
C GLN A 237 -16.37 2.47 6.10
N LYS A 238 -15.95 3.35 5.18
CA LYS A 238 -15.69 3.00 3.77
C LYS A 238 -14.59 1.94 3.65
N TYR A 239 -13.49 2.11 4.40
CA TYR A 239 -12.40 1.14 4.46
C TYR A 239 -12.92 -0.24 4.91
N TYR A 240 -13.58 -0.29 6.07
CA TYR A 240 -14.10 -1.53 6.64
C TYR A 240 -15.08 -2.22 5.69
N SER A 241 -16.09 -1.52 5.17
CA SER A 241 -17.07 -2.10 4.24
C SER A 241 -16.41 -2.63 2.98
N SER A 242 -15.46 -1.89 2.40
CA SER A 242 -14.79 -2.28 1.16
C SER A 242 -13.98 -3.58 1.29
N TYR A 243 -13.34 -3.78 2.44
CA TYR A 243 -12.61 -5.02 2.72
C TYR A 243 -13.55 -6.16 3.14
N MET A 244 -14.67 -5.85 3.80
CA MET A 244 -15.68 -6.85 4.13
C MET A 244 -16.39 -7.43 2.89
N ASP A 245 -16.49 -6.67 1.79
CA ASP A 245 -16.98 -7.16 0.49
C ASP A 245 -16.12 -8.32 -0.06
N GLU A 246 -14.88 -8.47 0.42
CA GLU A 246 -13.97 -9.56 0.05
C GLU A 246 -14.06 -10.77 0.99
N LEU A 247 -14.79 -10.68 2.11
CA LEU A 247 -14.78 -11.69 3.18
C LEU A 247 -15.12 -13.11 2.68
N ASP A 248 -16.09 -13.22 1.78
CA ASP A 248 -16.52 -14.53 1.27
C ASP A 248 -15.47 -15.22 0.38
N LYS A 249 -14.51 -14.45 -0.13
CA LYS A 249 -13.36 -14.95 -0.90
C LYS A 249 -12.21 -15.39 0.00
N ILE A 250 -12.24 -15.03 1.29
CA ILE A 250 -11.26 -15.46 2.29
C ILE A 250 -11.58 -16.87 2.74
N PRO A 251 -10.57 -17.77 2.86
CA PRO A 251 -10.78 -19.12 3.37
C PRO A 251 -11.49 -19.09 4.73
N PHE A 252 -12.47 -19.96 4.92
CA PHE A 252 -13.34 -19.98 6.11
C PHE A 252 -12.54 -20.02 7.42
N SER A 253 -11.44 -20.77 7.46
CA SER A 253 -10.54 -20.89 8.61
C SER A 253 -9.91 -19.54 9.06
N PHE A 254 -9.82 -18.55 8.17
CA PHE A 254 -9.19 -17.27 8.46
C PHE A 254 -10.17 -16.09 8.58
N ARG A 255 -11.48 -16.30 8.38
CA ARG A 255 -12.47 -15.20 8.35
C ARG A 255 -12.54 -14.42 9.67
N ASN A 256 -12.52 -15.10 10.80
CA ASN A 256 -12.56 -14.44 12.11
C ASN A 256 -11.30 -13.59 12.37
N GLU A 257 -10.14 -14.11 12.00
CA GLU A 257 -8.87 -13.39 12.12
C GLU A 257 -8.84 -12.20 11.15
N TYR A 258 -9.28 -12.38 9.92
CA TYR A 258 -9.42 -11.32 8.93
C TYR A 258 -10.29 -10.17 9.45
N GLN A 259 -11.48 -10.45 9.97
CA GLN A 259 -12.36 -9.45 10.57
C GLN A 259 -11.70 -8.74 11.75
N THR A 260 -11.03 -9.48 12.63
CA THR A 260 -10.32 -8.93 13.78
C THR A 260 -9.20 -7.98 13.34
N LEU A 261 -8.40 -8.37 12.35
CA LEU A 261 -7.32 -7.54 11.83
C LEU A 261 -7.86 -6.29 11.12
N LEU A 262 -8.99 -6.40 10.45
CA LEU A 262 -9.66 -5.27 9.81
C LEU A 262 -10.13 -4.24 10.84
N VAL A 263 -10.74 -4.69 11.95
CA VAL A 263 -11.10 -3.83 13.09
C VAL A 263 -9.84 -3.18 13.70
N TYR A 264 -8.80 -3.98 13.89
CA TYR A 264 -7.54 -3.49 14.45
C TYR A 264 -6.86 -2.46 13.53
N ARG A 265 -6.86 -2.70 12.22
CA ARG A 265 -6.34 -1.72 11.24
C ARG A 265 -7.12 -0.42 11.26
N SER A 266 -8.46 -0.49 11.34
CA SER A 266 -9.32 0.69 11.48
C SER A 266 -9.00 1.47 12.77
N TYR A 267 -8.72 0.78 13.88
CA TYR A 267 -8.24 1.40 15.12
C TYR A 267 -6.87 2.08 14.91
N CYS A 268 -5.93 1.44 14.23
CA CYS A 268 -4.62 2.04 13.94
C CYS A 268 -4.75 3.32 13.09
N ASN A 269 -5.62 3.31 12.08
CA ASN A 269 -5.92 4.50 11.30
C ASN A 269 -6.49 5.62 12.18
N LEU A 270 -7.49 5.29 13.02
CA LEU A 270 -8.07 6.23 13.98
C LEU A 270 -7.00 6.78 14.94
N ARG A 271 -6.17 5.90 15.50
CA ARG A 271 -5.09 6.27 16.42
C ARG A 271 -4.11 7.26 15.79
N ASN A 272 -3.61 6.94 14.61
CA ASN A 272 -2.52 7.68 13.99
C ASN A 272 -2.99 8.98 13.31
N LEU A 273 -4.15 8.95 12.65
CA LEU A 273 -4.63 10.06 11.81
C LEU A 273 -5.61 10.99 12.54
N TYR A 274 -6.05 10.61 13.75
CA TYR A 274 -7.01 11.41 14.52
C TYR A 274 -6.65 11.47 16.00
N LEU A 275 -6.70 10.37 16.78
CA LEU A 275 -6.68 10.42 18.24
C LEU A 275 -5.44 11.13 18.80
N PHE A 276 -4.25 10.87 18.25
CA PHE A 276 -2.98 11.42 18.73
C PHE A 276 -2.26 12.29 17.70
N HIS A 277 -2.96 12.66 16.63
CA HIS A 277 -2.40 13.59 15.66
C HIS A 277 -2.17 14.97 16.30
N LYS A 278 -1.05 15.62 15.98
CA LYS A 278 -0.67 16.92 16.54
C LYS A 278 -1.72 18.01 16.32
N ASP A 279 -2.43 17.96 15.19
CA ASP A 279 -3.46 18.95 14.83
C ASP A 279 -4.83 18.65 15.44
N ASN A 280 -4.96 17.61 16.27
CA ASN A 280 -6.21 17.29 16.96
C ASN A 280 -6.32 18.03 18.28
N SER A 281 -7.14 19.06 18.33
CA SER A 281 -7.45 19.84 19.55
C SER A 281 -8.57 19.26 20.41
N CYS A 282 -9.16 18.11 20.05
CA CYS A 282 -10.27 17.50 20.78
C CYS A 282 -9.88 17.09 22.21
N SER A 283 -10.82 17.27 23.16
CA SER A 283 -10.68 16.81 24.53
C SER A 283 -10.56 15.28 24.64
N PHE A 284 -10.01 14.80 25.75
CA PHE A 284 -9.93 13.36 26.03
C PHE A 284 -11.30 12.67 25.94
N GLN A 285 -12.34 13.29 26.49
CA GLN A 285 -13.70 12.73 26.46
C GLN A 285 -14.25 12.59 25.04
N ASN A 286 -13.99 13.57 24.16
CA ASN A 286 -14.41 13.49 22.76
C ASN A 286 -13.65 12.41 22.00
N ARG A 287 -12.34 12.25 22.24
CA ARG A 287 -11.53 11.17 21.66
C ARG A 287 -12.06 9.79 22.11
N LEU A 288 -12.43 9.66 23.39
CA LEU A 288 -13.01 8.42 23.93
C LEU A 288 -14.34 8.10 23.24
N LYS A 289 -15.25 9.06 23.10
CA LYS A 289 -16.55 8.87 22.41
C LYS A 289 -16.37 8.42 20.97
N VAL A 290 -15.40 8.98 20.24
CA VAL A 290 -15.10 8.59 18.86
C VAL A 290 -14.58 7.15 18.80
N LEU A 291 -13.68 6.77 19.72
CA LEU A 291 -13.15 5.41 19.83
C LEU A 291 -14.26 4.40 20.16
N GLU A 292 -15.11 4.70 21.16
CA GLU A 292 -16.25 3.88 21.54
C GLU A 292 -17.21 3.67 20.37
N LYS A 293 -17.60 4.75 19.68
CA LYS A 293 -18.50 4.69 18.52
C LYS A 293 -17.96 3.76 17.42
N MET A 294 -16.65 3.79 17.18
CA MET A 294 -16.04 2.94 16.14
C MET A 294 -15.98 1.47 16.54
N LEU A 295 -15.69 1.17 17.82
CA LEU A 295 -15.37 -0.19 18.25
C LEU A 295 -16.52 -0.95 18.92
N ALA A 296 -17.60 -0.26 19.33
CA ALA A 296 -18.66 -0.82 20.20
C ALA A 296 -19.29 -2.13 19.68
N ASN A 297 -19.49 -2.26 18.38
CA ASN A 297 -20.21 -3.37 17.78
C ASN A 297 -19.31 -4.42 17.11
N ASN A 298 -17.97 -4.29 17.25
CA ASN A 298 -17.04 -5.16 16.59
C ASN A 298 -16.76 -6.41 17.45
N ARG A 299 -16.80 -7.58 16.83
CA ARG A 299 -16.31 -8.83 17.42
C ARG A 299 -14.84 -9.02 17.04
N VAL A 300 -14.02 -9.36 18.03
CA VAL A 300 -12.60 -9.64 17.82
C VAL A 300 -12.21 -10.95 18.51
N CYS A 301 -11.34 -11.72 17.88
CA CYS A 301 -10.71 -12.91 18.43
C CYS A 301 -9.26 -12.64 18.82
N ASP A 302 -8.62 -13.60 19.48
CA ASP A 302 -7.20 -13.53 19.78
C ASP A 302 -6.40 -13.89 18.52
N ILE A 303 -5.29 -13.18 18.29
CA ILE A 303 -4.38 -13.40 17.16
C ILE A 303 -3.01 -13.81 17.72
N PRO A 304 -2.67 -15.10 17.72
CA PRO A 304 -1.50 -15.61 18.48
C PRO A 304 -0.14 -15.19 17.90
N TYR A 305 -0.06 -14.90 16.60
CA TYR A 305 1.19 -14.60 15.89
C TYR A 305 1.58 -13.11 15.88
N LEU A 306 0.79 -12.22 16.47
CA LEU A 306 1.12 -10.80 16.54
C LEU A 306 2.12 -10.50 17.64
N ALA A 307 2.84 -9.39 17.49
CA ALA A 307 3.72 -8.85 18.54
C ALA A 307 2.96 -8.54 19.83
N ALA A 308 3.62 -8.62 20.98
CA ALA A 308 3.01 -8.48 22.30
C ALA A 308 2.18 -7.20 22.48
N SER A 309 2.68 -6.05 22.04
CA SER A 309 1.96 -4.77 22.13
C SER A 309 0.65 -4.78 21.35
N LYS A 310 0.61 -5.43 20.19
CA LYS A 310 -0.60 -5.54 19.36
C LYS A 310 -1.61 -6.51 19.98
N LYS A 311 -1.14 -7.60 20.58
CA LYS A 311 -2.00 -8.52 21.37
C LYS A 311 -2.68 -7.79 22.52
N VAL A 312 -1.94 -6.90 23.22
CA VAL A 312 -2.52 -6.07 24.30
C VAL A 312 -3.61 -5.16 23.75
N GLU A 313 -3.37 -4.44 22.64
CA GLU A 313 -4.38 -3.58 22.04
C GLU A 313 -5.63 -4.37 21.63
N ILE A 314 -5.48 -5.52 20.98
CA ILE A 314 -6.60 -6.40 20.59
C ILE A 314 -7.36 -6.90 21.81
N ALA A 315 -6.66 -7.30 22.87
CA ALA A 315 -7.29 -7.74 24.11
C ALA A 315 -8.11 -6.62 24.79
N LEU A 316 -7.60 -5.38 24.76
CA LEU A 316 -8.33 -4.21 25.27
C LEU A 316 -9.56 -3.88 24.42
N ILE A 317 -9.47 -4.03 23.10
CA ILE A 317 -10.63 -3.89 22.18
C ILE A 317 -11.67 -4.97 22.53
N LYS A 318 -11.26 -6.24 22.62
CA LYS A 318 -12.11 -7.40 22.94
C LYS A 318 -12.85 -7.21 24.27
N LYS A 319 -12.16 -6.70 25.30
CA LYS A 319 -12.72 -6.45 26.62
C LYS A 319 -13.45 -5.11 26.71
N LYS A 320 -13.54 -4.33 25.64
CA LYS A 320 -14.13 -2.98 25.60
C LYS A 320 -13.52 -2.01 26.63
N CYS A 321 -12.25 -2.20 26.97
CA CYS A 321 -11.51 -1.34 27.90
C CYS A 321 -10.96 -0.09 27.20
N TYR A 322 -11.84 0.75 26.65
CA TYR A 322 -11.47 1.84 25.74
C TYR A 322 -10.63 2.94 26.39
N ILE A 323 -10.81 3.21 27.70
CA ILE A 323 -9.97 4.16 28.45
C ILE A 323 -8.52 3.64 28.49
N LEU A 324 -8.32 2.36 28.83
CA LEU A 324 -6.98 1.75 28.87
C LEU A 324 -6.38 1.69 27.46
N LEU A 325 -7.18 1.39 26.45
CA LEU A 325 -6.75 1.38 25.05
C LEU A 325 -6.27 2.76 24.61
N LEU A 326 -6.99 3.83 24.99
CA LEU A 326 -6.60 5.21 24.68
C LEU A 326 -5.30 5.61 25.40
N LEU A 327 -5.15 5.25 26.67
CA LEU A 327 -3.92 5.53 27.44
C LEU A 327 -2.72 4.76 26.87
N PHE A 328 -2.89 3.48 26.58
CA PHE A 328 -1.85 2.63 25.99
C PHE A 328 -1.45 3.12 24.60
N GLY A 329 -2.40 3.48 23.75
CA GLY A 329 -2.14 4.06 22.42
C GLY A 329 -1.37 5.39 22.51
N LYS A 330 -1.67 6.24 23.49
CA LYS A 330 -0.92 7.48 23.74
C LYS A 330 0.53 7.18 24.15
N MET A 331 0.75 6.19 25.02
CA MET A 331 2.09 5.76 25.41
C MET A 331 2.90 5.27 24.20
N ILE A 332 2.30 4.44 23.32
CA ILE A 332 2.96 3.99 22.08
C ILE A 332 3.30 5.18 21.19
N SER A 333 2.42 6.17 21.05
CA SER A 333 2.66 7.37 20.23
C SER A 333 3.86 8.16 20.76
N ILE A 334 3.94 8.36 22.08
CA ILE A 334 5.07 9.06 22.72
C ILE A 334 6.38 8.31 22.49
N ILE A 335 6.39 6.98 22.70
CA ILE A 335 7.59 6.15 22.47
C ILE A 335 8.08 6.28 21.03
N LYS A 336 7.16 6.26 20.06
CA LYS A 336 7.51 6.44 18.64
C LYS A 336 8.10 7.82 18.33
N GLU A 337 7.67 8.87 19.01
CA GLU A 337 8.25 10.21 18.89
C GLU A 337 9.68 10.28 19.44
N PHE A 338 9.95 9.58 20.54
CA PHE A 338 11.31 9.51 21.12
C PHE A 338 12.30 8.67 20.30
N LEU A 339 11.80 7.73 19.47
CA LEU A 339 12.62 6.85 18.65
C LEU A 339 12.84 7.36 17.21
N LYS A 340 12.24 8.49 16.86
CA LYS A 340 12.45 9.20 15.58
C LYS A 340 13.65 10.15 15.67
#